data_6082c6d08dc50664d0a983ccc2ea4b36
#
_entry.id   6082c6d08dc50664d0a983ccc2ea4b36
#
_cell.length_a   1.000
_cell.length_b   1.000
_cell.length_c   1.000
_cell.angle_alpha   90.00
_cell.angle_beta   90.00
_cell.angle_gamma   90.00
#
_symmetry.space_group_name_H-M   'P 1'
#
loop_
_entity.id
_entity.type
_entity.pdbx_description
1 polymer ?
#
loop_
_entity_poly.entity_id
_entity_poly.type
_entity_poly.pdbx_seq_one_letter_code
_entity_poly.pdbx_strand_id
1 'polypeptide(L)'
;MFAPMEAVTLGDAHVRGQWRRLAAAGSVAQAGVAMGADIVVVGAGIAGLSAALHIRQRLDARVTLVEQEALPATHSSGRNAGIWLPADGEATTPPLAFRSAALLDELAPGWLTLQPALYTATQSELLDAHERTGVAAGCEVTRLDADELRRRVPWLNPESERFGLWVQGAGVIDVHAVTDGLARAARAAGVITRFGDPVVALLHDRGKVTGVSLAGGETLTAAHVAIAAGAWAERLGMSAGAPLPLAPMRRHLVHLDGEAPSPALTLWDLSAPVYFRPESGGLLASPCDEVRSEPCVPSADASALDLLAERLEQIAPAIASWGVRRSWACLRTFAPDRELVVGADPRLDGLHWLVGLGGRGMNVGAAVGEVLAAELDGAAHGLSRALSPARLLAASS
;
A
#
# COMPACT_ATOMS: atom_id res chain seq x y z
N MET A 1 21.00 30.42 9.00
CA MET A 1 22.09 29.61 8.42
C MET A 1 21.87 28.20 8.99
N PHE A 2 21.05 27.37 8.30
CA PHE A 2 20.78 25.98 8.72
C PHE A 2 21.90 25.10 8.16
N ALA A 3 22.55 24.33 9.04
CA ALA A 3 23.52 23.33 8.62
C ALA A 3 22.82 22.28 7.73
N PRO A 4 23.48 21.71 6.71
CA PRO A 4 22.92 20.63 5.92
C PRO A 4 22.67 19.44 6.83
N MET A 5 21.39 18.96 6.86
CA MET A 5 21.04 17.71 7.52
C MET A 5 21.83 16.58 6.85
N GLU A 6 22.64 15.88 7.63
CA GLU A 6 23.23 14.62 7.20
C GLU A 6 22.11 13.65 6.78
N ALA A 7 22.33 12.98 5.66
CA ALA A 7 21.38 11.99 5.13
C ALA A 7 21.20 10.88 6.18
N VAL A 8 20.03 10.85 6.82
CA VAL A 8 19.64 9.73 7.68
C VAL A 8 19.39 8.55 6.75
N THR A 9 20.35 7.64 6.69
CA THR A 9 20.18 6.36 6.01
C THR A 9 19.17 5.54 6.81
N LEU A 10 18.01 5.24 6.23
CA LEU A 10 16.95 4.35 6.76
C LEU A 10 17.42 2.90 7.01
N GLY A 11 18.71 2.69 7.12
CA GLY A 11 19.39 1.41 7.19
C GLY A 11 19.84 0.95 8.57
N ASP A 12 19.20 1.37 9.65
CA ASP A 12 19.65 1.07 11.00
C ASP A 12 19.58 -0.41 11.37
N ALA A 13 20.62 -0.89 12.06
CA ALA A 13 20.75 -2.29 12.51
C ALA A 13 19.55 -2.79 13.34
N HIS A 14 18.80 -1.88 13.97
CA HIS A 14 17.61 -2.18 14.76
C HIS A 14 16.45 -2.68 13.88
N VAL A 15 16.16 -2.02 12.77
CA VAL A 15 15.10 -2.39 11.82
C VAL A 15 15.43 -3.73 11.13
N ARG A 16 16.69 -3.91 10.71
CA ARG A 16 17.18 -5.18 10.15
C ARG A 16 17.09 -6.31 11.16
N GLY A 17 17.30 -6.03 12.44
CA GLY A 17 17.18 -6.99 13.53
C GLY A 17 15.74 -7.40 13.81
N GLN A 18 14.77 -6.49 13.71
CA GLN A 18 13.34 -6.78 13.86
C GLN A 18 12.83 -7.65 12.71
N TRP A 19 13.16 -7.28 11.46
CA TRP A 19 12.79 -8.08 10.30
C TRP A 19 13.33 -9.51 10.36
N ARG A 20 14.63 -9.67 10.72
CA ARG A 20 15.23 -11.01 10.87
C ARG A 20 14.54 -11.84 11.95
N ARG A 21 14.10 -11.23 13.05
CA ARG A 21 13.33 -11.92 14.11
C ARG A 21 11.95 -12.33 13.63
N LEU A 22 11.24 -11.46 12.88
CA LEU A 22 9.94 -11.77 12.29
C LEU A 22 10.05 -12.85 11.21
N ALA A 23 11.10 -12.83 10.40
CA ALA A 23 11.37 -13.86 9.39
C ALA A 23 11.77 -15.22 10.01
N ALA A 24 12.33 -15.23 11.22
CA ALA A 24 12.79 -16.43 11.91
C ALA A 24 11.75 -17.05 12.89
N ALA A 25 10.69 -16.32 13.24
CA ALA A 25 9.71 -16.76 14.23
C ALA A 25 8.57 -17.55 13.57
N GLY A 26 8.65 -18.86 13.64
CA GLY A 26 7.51 -19.76 13.42
C GLY A 26 7.70 -20.76 12.27
N SER A 27 8.00 -22.00 12.62
CA SER A 27 7.95 -23.13 11.68
C SER A 27 6.63 -23.90 11.86
N VAL A 28 5.64 -23.60 11.02
CA VAL A 28 4.65 -24.62 10.63
C VAL A 28 5.00 -24.95 9.18
N ALA A 29 5.62 -26.08 8.96
CA ALA A 29 5.99 -26.54 7.63
C ALA A 29 4.72 -26.81 6.82
N GLN A 30 4.32 -25.85 5.98
CA GLN A 30 3.53 -26.16 4.79
C GLN A 30 4.47 -26.80 3.76
N ALA A 31 3.97 -27.77 3.01
CA ALA A 31 4.74 -28.35 1.92
C ALA A 31 5.08 -27.22 0.92
N GLY A 32 6.38 -26.99 0.67
CA GLY A 32 6.84 -26.00 -0.30
C GLY A 32 6.37 -26.33 -1.73
N VAL A 33 6.42 -25.35 -2.61
CA VAL A 33 6.10 -25.55 -4.04
C VAL A 33 7.06 -26.54 -4.66
N ALA A 34 6.53 -27.49 -5.45
CA ALA A 34 7.37 -28.44 -6.19
C ALA A 34 8.34 -27.71 -7.14
N MET A 35 9.60 -28.16 -7.16
CA MET A 35 10.62 -27.62 -8.07
C MET A 35 10.14 -27.65 -9.53
N GLY A 36 10.30 -26.53 -10.25
CA GLY A 36 9.87 -26.40 -11.65
C GLY A 36 8.38 -26.15 -11.85
N ALA A 37 7.58 -25.95 -10.77
CA ALA A 37 6.16 -25.64 -10.88
C ALA A 37 5.91 -24.26 -11.49
N ASP A 38 4.88 -24.17 -12.34
CA ASP A 38 4.45 -22.88 -12.91
C ASP A 38 3.61 -22.08 -11.91
N ILE A 39 3.91 -20.80 -11.82
CA ILE A 39 3.20 -19.85 -10.96
C ILE A 39 2.71 -18.69 -11.82
N VAL A 40 1.40 -18.39 -11.74
CA VAL A 40 0.81 -17.20 -12.37
C VAL A 40 0.51 -16.16 -11.29
N VAL A 41 1.03 -14.95 -11.49
CA VAL A 41 0.69 -13.77 -10.67
C VAL A 41 -0.26 -12.89 -11.49
N VAL A 42 -1.43 -12.58 -10.94
CA VAL A 42 -2.48 -11.80 -11.62
C VAL A 42 -2.52 -10.37 -11.07
N GLY A 43 -2.20 -9.41 -11.94
CA GLY A 43 -2.13 -7.98 -11.65
C GLY A 43 -0.70 -7.47 -11.47
N ALA A 44 -0.32 -6.47 -12.27
CA ALA A 44 0.99 -5.81 -12.22
C ALA A 44 0.97 -4.47 -11.47
N GLY A 45 0.16 -4.37 -10.42
CA GLY A 45 0.31 -3.35 -9.38
C GLY A 45 1.55 -3.60 -8.53
N ILE A 46 1.85 -2.72 -7.57
CA ILE A 46 3.03 -2.84 -6.70
C ILE A 46 3.11 -4.21 -6.01
N ALA A 47 1.98 -4.74 -5.55
CA ALA A 47 1.90 -6.05 -4.89
C ALA A 47 2.30 -7.20 -5.85
N GLY A 48 1.73 -7.23 -7.06
CA GLY A 48 2.01 -8.28 -8.03
C GLY A 48 3.42 -8.21 -8.61
N LEU A 49 3.94 -7.01 -8.85
CA LEU A 49 5.34 -6.82 -9.26
C LEU A 49 6.31 -7.34 -8.19
N SER A 50 6.05 -7.01 -6.92
CA SER A 50 6.82 -7.51 -5.78
C SER A 50 6.72 -9.03 -5.64
N ALA A 51 5.50 -9.58 -5.71
CA ALA A 51 5.28 -11.03 -5.62
C ALA A 51 6.04 -11.76 -6.73
N ALA A 52 5.87 -11.34 -7.99
CA ALA A 52 6.53 -11.98 -9.12
C ALA A 52 8.06 -11.97 -9.00
N LEU A 53 8.62 -10.83 -8.56
CA LEU A 53 10.05 -10.68 -8.32
C LEU A 53 10.55 -11.66 -7.24
N HIS A 54 9.95 -11.60 -6.05
CA HIS A 54 10.43 -12.38 -4.90
C HIS A 54 10.17 -13.88 -5.04
N ILE A 55 9.05 -14.27 -5.65
CA ILE A 55 8.78 -15.68 -5.97
C ILE A 55 9.86 -16.20 -6.93
N ARG A 56 10.16 -15.45 -8.00
CA ARG A 56 11.17 -15.88 -8.99
C ARG A 56 12.60 -15.91 -8.42
N GLN A 57 12.91 -15.02 -7.48
CA GLN A 57 14.24 -15.00 -6.81
C GLN A 57 14.39 -16.12 -5.78
N ARG A 58 13.29 -16.54 -5.15
CA ARG A 58 13.32 -17.49 -4.03
C ARG A 58 13.08 -18.92 -4.46
N LEU A 59 12.28 -19.13 -5.51
CA LEU A 59 11.85 -20.45 -5.96
C LEU A 59 12.43 -20.76 -7.36
N ASP A 60 12.77 -22.02 -7.58
CA ASP A 60 13.08 -22.52 -8.93
C ASP A 60 11.77 -22.82 -9.69
N ALA A 61 11.02 -21.75 -9.98
CA ALA A 61 9.71 -21.82 -10.61
C ALA A 61 9.65 -20.88 -11.82
N ARG A 62 8.91 -21.27 -12.86
CA ARG A 62 8.54 -20.37 -13.94
C ARG A 62 7.43 -19.46 -13.47
N VAL A 63 7.68 -18.15 -13.45
CA VAL A 63 6.71 -17.14 -13.01
C VAL A 63 6.22 -16.33 -14.21
N THR A 64 4.90 -16.30 -14.41
CA THR A 64 4.22 -15.45 -15.38
C THR A 64 3.39 -14.39 -14.67
N LEU A 65 3.68 -13.11 -14.91
CA LEU A 65 2.92 -11.96 -14.42
C LEU A 65 1.96 -11.51 -15.52
N VAL A 66 0.66 -11.52 -15.23
CA VAL A 66 -0.40 -11.18 -16.19
C VAL A 66 -1.10 -9.90 -15.72
N GLU A 67 -1.28 -8.93 -16.63
CA GLU A 67 -1.90 -7.63 -16.36
C GLU A 67 -2.92 -7.30 -17.46
N GLN A 68 -4.10 -6.80 -17.04
CA GLN A 68 -5.15 -6.38 -17.98
C GLN A 68 -4.80 -5.13 -18.77
N GLU A 69 -4.00 -4.24 -18.21
CA GLU A 69 -3.62 -2.99 -18.85
C GLU A 69 -2.34 -3.15 -19.68
N ALA A 70 -2.13 -2.25 -20.63
CA ALA A 70 -0.92 -2.23 -21.46
C ALA A 70 0.37 -1.89 -20.69
N LEU A 71 0.24 -1.29 -19.51
CA LEU A 71 1.35 -0.86 -18.65
C LEU A 71 1.12 -1.31 -17.21
N PRO A 72 2.20 -1.57 -16.45
CA PRO A 72 2.09 -1.86 -15.03
C PRO A 72 1.63 -0.62 -14.24
N ALA A 73 1.12 -0.83 -13.04
CA ALA A 73 0.75 0.20 -12.07
C ALA A 73 -0.26 1.25 -12.58
N THR A 74 -1.05 0.96 -13.59
CA THR A 74 -2.01 1.90 -14.23
C THR A 74 -3.09 2.38 -13.28
N HIS A 75 -3.49 1.55 -12.32
CA HIS A 75 -4.54 1.85 -11.34
C HIS A 75 -3.98 2.43 -10.03
N SER A 76 -4.43 1.95 -8.88
CA SER A 76 -4.13 2.51 -7.55
C SER A 76 -2.63 2.68 -7.27
N SER A 77 -1.80 1.79 -7.79
CA SER A 77 -0.34 1.86 -7.60
C SER A 77 0.31 3.06 -8.30
N GLY A 78 -0.27 3.56 -9.40
CA GLY A 78 0.22 4.77 -10.10
C GLY A 78 -0.61 6.03 -9.84
N ARG A 79 -1.72 5.92 -9.11
CA ARG A 79 -2.69 7.03 -8.90
C ARG A 79 -2.83 7.42 -7.43
N ASN A 80 -1.82 7.19 -6.62
CA ASN A 80 -1.82 7.49 -5.18
C ASN A 80 -1.08 8.79 -4.87
N ALA A 81 -1.08 9.18 -3.59
CA ALA A 81 -0.45 10.42 -3.15
C ALA A 81 1.08 10.32 -2.98
N GLY A 82 1.66 9.13 -3.06
CA GLY A 82 3.10 8.94 -2.86
C GLY A 82 3.58 9.40 -1.48
N ILE A 83 2.85 9.10 -0.43
CA ILE A 83 3.22 9.48 0.93
C ILE A 83 3.89 8.30 1.63
N TRP A 84 5.08 8.51 2.15
CA TRP A 84 5.78 7.60 3.05
C TRP A 84 5.42 7.93 4.49
N LEU A 85 4.69 7.04 5.14
CA LEU A 85 4.28 7.15 6.55
C LEU A 85 4.47 5.79 7.24
N PRO A 86 5.60 5.57 7.92
CA PRO A 86 5.87 4.30 8.60
C PRO A 86 5.06 4.10 9.89
N ALA A 87 4.49 5.18 10.46
CA ALA A 87 3.69 5.16 11.69
C ALA A 87 2.23 5.52 11.37
N ASP A 88 1.45 4.57 10.86
CA ASP A 88 0.06 4.78 10.41
C ASP A 88 -1.02 4.28 11.39
N GLY A 89 -0.63 3.89 12.59
CA GLY A 89 -1.53 3.38 13.62
C GLY A 89 -1.71 1.86 13.63
N GLU A 90 -1.32 1.16 12.56
CA GLU A 90 -1.46 -0.30 12.42
C GLU A 90 -0.16 -1.02 12.73
N ALA A 91 -0.23 -2.06 13.57
CA ALA A 91 0.96 -2.76 14.07
C ALA A 91 1.72 -3.56 12.98
N THR A 92 1.04 -3.97 11.92
CA THR A 92 1.64 -4.73 10.81
C THR A 92 2.35 -3.84 9.79
N THR A 93 2.00 -2.56 9.72
CA THR A 93 2.57 -1.63 8.74
C THR A 93 4.05 -1.34 8.97
N PRO A 94 4.53 -0.93 10.17
CA PRO A 94 5.91 -0.52 10.35
C PRO A 94 6.95 -1.57 9.92
N PRO A 95 6.87 -2.85 10.34
CA PRO A 95 7.87 -3.83 9.93
C PRO A 95 7.90 -4.05 8.42
N LEU A 96 6.74 -4.05 7.74
CA LEU A 96 6.65 -4.19 6.29
C LEU A 96 7.14 -2.92 5.58
N ALA A 97 6.82 -1.73 6.10
CA ALA A 97 7.23 -0.47 5.54
C ALA A 97 8.77 -0.33 5.55
N PHE A 98 9.41 -0.56 6.69
CA PHE A 98 10.88 -0.50 6.77
C PHE A 98 11.57 -1.56 5.92
N ARG A 99 10.96 -2.77 5.81
CA ARG A 99 11.48 -3.76 4.87
C ARG A 99 11.31 -3.32 3.42
N SER A 100 10.16 -2.72 3.07
CA SER A 100 9.95 -2.13 1.75
C SER A 100 11.00 -1.06 1.45
N ALA A 101 11.29 -0.16 2.40
CA ALA A 101 12.31 0.86 2.23
C ALA A 101 13.68 0.26 1.92
N ALA A 102 14.10 -0.75 2.69
CA ALA A 102 15.38 -1.42 2.47
C ALA A 102 15.49 -2.10 1.09
N LEU A 103 14.38 -2.63 0.57
CA LEU A 103 14.32 -3.19 -0.78
C LEU A 103 14.36 -2.10 -1.85
N LEU A 104 13.64 -1.00 -1.62
CA LEU A 104 13.54 0.10 -2.58
C LEU A 104 14.83 0.92 -2.68
N ASP A 105 15.63 1.00 -1.62
CA ASP A 105 16.96 1.62 -1.67
C ASP A 105 17.86 0.95 -2.73
N GLU A 106 17.67 -0.36 -2.94
CA GLU A 106 18.41 -1.13 -3.96
C GLU A 106 17.73 -1.09 -5.33
N LEU A 107 16.40 -1.21 -5.37
CA LEU A 107 15.62 -1.37 -6.60
C LEU A 107 15.31 -0.04 -7.31
N ALA A 108 15.21 1.05 -6.57
CA ALA A 108 14.80 2.36 -7.06
C ALA A 108 15.57 3.49 -6.34
N PRO A 109 16.88 3.61 -6.51
CA PRO A 109 17.67 4.65 -5.83
C PRO A 109 17.05 6.04 -5.99
N GLY A 110 16.94 6.78 -4.90
CA GLY A 110 16.29 8.11 -4.88
C GLY A 110 14.75 8.07 -4.83
N TRP A 111 14.16 6.93 -4.55
CA TRP A 111 12.71 6.73 -4.47
C TRP A 111 11.99 7.58 -3.43
N LEU A 112 12.70 8.07 -2.40
CA LEU A 112 12.14 8.79 -1.26
C LEU A 112 12.80 10.16 -1.09
N THR A 113 11.98 11.21 -1.01
CA THR A 113 12.39 12.53 -0.54
C THR A 113 11.86 12.72 0.88
N LEU A 114 12.77 12.80 1.86
CA LEU A 114 12.39 12.97 3.27
C LEU A 114 11.78 14.34 3.51
N GLN A 115 10.66 14.37 4.19
CA GLN A 115 10.03 15.55 4.78
C GLN A 115 9.23 15.12 6.01
N PRO A 116 9.03 15.99 7.01
CA PRO A 116 8.25 15.63 8.18
C PRO A 116 6.78 15.41 7.81
N ALA A 117 6.13 14.53 8.60
CA ALA A 117 4.68 14.44 8.60
C ALA A 117 4.12 14.93 9.93
N LEU A 118 2.89 15.40 9.89
CA LEU A 118 2.12 15.87 11.03
C LEU A 118 0.74 15.23 11.00
N TYR A 119 0.45 14.40 11.99
CA TYR A 119 -0.94 14.06 12.29
C TYR A 119 -1.53 15.14 13.19
N THR A 120 -2.77 15.56 12.94
CA THR A 120 -3.52 16.50 13.78
C THR A 120 -4.86 15.91 14.17
N ALA A 121 -5.35 16.30 15.37
CA ALA A 121 -6.66 15.93 15.86
C ALA A 121 -7.19 16.96 16.87
N THR A 122 -8.52 17.08 16.99
CA THR A 122 -9.17 17.89 18.01
C THR A 122 -9.19 17.19 19.39
N GLN A 123 -9.00 15.88 19.41
CA GLN A 123 -8.87 15.07 20.62
C GLN A 123 -7.52 14.37 20.59
N SER A 124 -6.75 14.56 21.65
CA SER A 124 -5.37 14.08 21.76
C SER A 124 -5.29 12.55 21.66
N GLU A 125 -6.28 11.84 22.14
CA GLU A 125 -6.36 10.37 22.18
C GLU A 125 -6.40 9.73 20.79
N LEU A 126 -6.89 10.45 19.77
CA LEU A 126 -6.89 9.98 18.38
C LEU A 126 -5.48 9.76 17.84
N LEU A 127 -4.48 10.42 18.42
CA LEU A 127 -3.07 10.30 18.04
C LEU A 127 -2.37 9.09 18.68
N ASP A 128 -2.96 8.46 19.72
CA ASP A 128 -2.30 7.46 20.55
C ASP A 128 -1.87 6.20 19.78
N ALA A 129 -2.69 5.74 18.85
CA ALA A 129 -2.34 4.56 18.05
C ALA A 129 -1.14 4.84 17.15
N HIS A 130 -1.07 6.01 16.51
CA HIS A 130 0.02 6.44 15.65
C HIS A 130 1.31 6.64 16.45
N GLU A 131 1.21 7.23 17.64
CA GLU A 131 2.35 7.40 18.53
C GLU A 131 2.90 6.04 18.99
N ARG A 132 2.04 5.16 19.53
CA ARG A 132 2.45 3.83 19.98
C ARG A 132 3.13 3.01 18.89
N THR A 133 2.52 2.96 17.70
CA THR A 133 3.10 2.21 16.57
C THR A 133 4.38 2.84 16.07
N GLY A 134 4.47 4.17 16.04
CA GLY A 134 5.67 4.90 15.67
C GLY A 134 6.83 4.64 16.64
N VAL A 135 6.59 4.79 17.95
CA VAL A 135 7.60 4.50 18.99
C VAL A 135 8.04 3.03 18.95
N ALA A 136 7.08 2.09 18.84
CA ALA A 136 7.39 0.67 18.77
C ALA A 136 8.22 0.30 17.53
N ALA A 137 8.06 1.05 16.45
CA ALA A 137 8.81 0.90 15.21
C ALA A 137 10.18 1.60 15.23
N GLY A 138 10.49 2.39 16.26
CA GLY A 138 11.71 3.18 16.36
C GLY A 138 11.69 4.47 15.54
N CYS A 139 10.49 4.96 15.16
CA CYS A 139 10.34 6.28 14.55
C CYS A 139 10.57 7.38 15.58
N GLU A 140 11.16 8.49 15.17
CA GLU A 140 11.21 9.70 15.97
C GLU A 140 9.87 10.42 15.86
N VAL A 141 9.10 10.35 16.95
CA VAL A 141 7.78 11.00 17.05
C VAL A 141 7.75 11.97 18.21
N THR A 142 7.09 13.11 18.03
CA THR A 142 6.96 14.15 19.05
C THR A 142 5.52 14.59 19.15
N ARG A 143 4.93 14.46 20.34
CA ARG A 143 3.59 14.97 20.64
C ARG A 143 3.68 16.50 20.80
N LEU A 144 2.74 17.21 20.19
CA LEU A 144 2.63 18.66 20.27
C LEU A 144 1.28 19.03 20.91
N ASP A 145 1.32 19.86 21.94
CA ASP A 145 0.11 20.51 22.44
C ASP A 145 -0.35 21.63 21.47
N ALA A 146 -1.50 22.22 21.77
CA ALA A 146 -2.10 23.23 20.88
C ALA A 146 -1.21 24.47 20.71
N ASP A 147 -0.49 24.88 21.74
CA ASP A 147 0.36 26.08 21.69
C ASP A 147 1.65 25.79 20.92
N GLU A 148 2.26 24.63 21.12
CA GLU A 148 3.43 24.20 20.34
C GLU A 148 3.05 24.03 18.87
N LEU A 149 1.90 23.44 18.58
CA LEU A 149 1.40 23.25 17.23
C LEU A 149 1.22 24.59 16.50
N ARG A 150 0.57 25.57 17.12
CA ARG A 150 0.39 26.94 16.58
C ARG A 150 1.75 27.62 16.28
N ARG A 151 2.71 27.47 17.20
CA ARG A 151 4.06 28.05 16.99
C ARG A 151 4.79 27.38 15.83
N ARG A 152 4.68 26.06 15.70
CA ARG A 152 5.45 25.27 14.73
C ARG A 152 4.83 25.26 13.34
N VAL A 153 3.48 25.38 13.27
CA VAL A 153 2.72 25.32 12.02
C VAL A 153 1.69 26.47 11.99
N PRO A 154 2.16 27.74 11.82
CA PRO A 154 1.33 28.93 12.00
C PRO A 154 0.26 29.13 10.92
N TRP A 155 0.28 28.36 9.85
CA TRP A 155 -0.72 28.39 8.78
C TRP A 155 -1.96 27.49 9.06
N LEU A 156 -1.97 26.73 10.15
CA LEU A 156 -3.18 26.04 10.61
C LEU A 156 -4.21 27.03 11.11
N ASN A 157 -5.48 26.61 11.08
CA ASN A 157 -6.59 27.42 11.57
C ASN A 157 -6.38 27.81 13.05
N PRO A 158 -6.15 29.09 13.38
CA PRO A 158 -5.86 29.52 14.74
C PRO A 158 -7.07 29.39 15.70
N GLU A 159 -8.29 29.34 15.14
CA GLU A 159 -9.53 29.22 15.92
C GLU A 159 -9.86 27.76 16.25
N SER A 160 -9.23 26.81 15.62
CA SER A 160 -9.42 25.38 15.87
C SER A 160 -8.35 24.87 16.81
N GLU A 161 -8.74 24.51 18.03
CA GLU A 161 -7.84 23.86 18.97
C GLU A 161 -7.52 22.43 18.48
N ARG A 162 -6.23 22.15 18.28
CA ARG A 162 -5.74 20.85 17.78
C ARG A 162 -4.49 20.43 18.51
N PHE A 163 -4.34 19.12 18.64
CA PHE A 163 -3.11 18.46 19.07
C PHE A 163 -2.38 17.93 17.85
N GLY A 164 -1.06 17.77 17.96
CA GLY A 164 -0.22 17.26 16.87
C GLY A 164 0.61 16.06 17.28
N LEU A 165 0.92 15.19 16.30
CA LEU A 165 1.98 14.20 16.38
C LEU A 165 2.91 14.43 15.21
N TRP A 166 4.09 14.96 15.51
CA TRP A 166 5.14 15.20 14.53
C TRP A 166 5.94 13.93 14.30
N VAL A 167 6.08 13.50 13.05
CA VAL A 167 6.80 12.27 12.67
C VAL A 167 7.98 12.64 11.78
N GLN A 168 9.20 12.40 12.27
CA GLN A 168 10.41 12.49 11.46
C GLN A 168 10.61 11.22 10.63
N GLY A 169 11.35 11.35 9.51
CA GLY A 169 11.61 10.21 8.63
C GLY A 169 10.41 9.80 7.76
N ALA A 170 9.34 10.60 7.77
CA ALA A 170 8.30 10.53 6.75
C ALA A 170 8.79 11.17 5.43
N GLY A 171 8.01 11.08 4.35
CA GLY A 171 8.45 11.64 3.09
C GLY A 171 7.50 11.49 1.93
N VAL A 172 7.99 11.85 0.75
CA VAL A 172 7.30 11.70 -0.54
C VAL A 172 8.01 10.67 -1.38
N ILE A 173 7.23 9.70 -1.86
CA ILE A 173 7.68 8.59 -2.70
C ILE A 173 7.63 9.01 -4.17
N ASP A 174 8.70 8.79 -4.92
CA ASP A 174 8.64 8.74 -6.37
C ASP A 174 7.98 7.41 -6.80
N VAL A 175 6.67 7.47 -6.98
CA VAL A 175 5.83 6.30 -7.32
C VAL A 175 6.27 5.65 -8.64
N HIS A 176 6.72 6.47 -9.60
CA HIS A 176 7.18 5.98 -10.89
C HIS A 176 8.52 5.23 -10.74
N ALA A 177 9.48 5.81 -10.03
CA ALA A 177 10.76 5.14 -9.76
C ALA A 177 10.58 3.80 -9.06
N VAL A 178 9.66 3.72 -8.06
CA VAL A 178 9.34 2.49 -7.33
C VAL A 178 8.74 1.42 -8.24
N THR A 179 7.70 1.77 -9.00
CA THR A 179 7.00 0.78 -9.84
C THR A 179 7.85 0.32 -11.02
N ASP A 180 8.63 1.21 -11.63
CA ASP A 180 9.56 0.90 -12.69
C ASP A 180 10.75 0.08 -12.19
N GLY A 181 11.29 0.42 -11.00
CA GLY A 181 12.35 -0.36 -10.35
C GLY A 181 11.96 -1.82 -10.13
N LEU A 182 10.78 -2.05 -9.55
CA LEU A 182 10.22 -3.40 -9.36
C LEU A 182 9.98 -4.12 -10.69
N ALA A 183 9.43 -3.44 -11.69
CA ALA A 183 9.16 -4.03 -13.00
C ALA A 183 10.45 -4.42 -13.75
N ARG A 184 11.49 -3.58 -13.67
CA ARG A 184 12.82 -3.90 -14.23
C ARG A 184 13.46 -5.07 -13.51
N ALA A 185 13.42 -5.09 -12.18
CA ALA A 185 13.98 -6.17 -11.39
C ALA A 185 13.26 -7.51 -11.64
N ALA A 186 11.94 -7.52 -11.74
CA ALA A 186 11.16 -8.72 -12.07
C ALA A 186 11.56 -9.27 -13.45
N ARG A 187 11.66 -8.42 -14.47
CA ARG A 187 12.13 -8.83 -15.81
C ARG A 187 13.57 -9.36 -15.79
N ALA A 188 14.46 -8.67 -15.09
CA ALA A 188 15.87 -9.10 -14.96
C ALA A 188 15.99 -10.45 -14.23
N ALA A 189 15.10 -10.76 -13.29
CA ALA A 189 15.01 -12.06 -12.64
C ALA A 189 14.43 -13.17 -13.55
N GLY A 190 13.93 -12.84 -14.74
CA GLY A 190 13.36 -13.81 -15.69
C GLY A 190 11.87 -14.05 -15.51
N VAL A 191 11.13 -13.12 -14.89
CA VAL A 191 9.65 -13.14 -14.87
C VAL A 191 9.14 -12.91 -16.29
N ILE A 192 8.24 -13.78 -16.76
CA ILE A 192 7.52 -13.62 -18.02
C ILE A 192 6.38 -12.64 -17.79
N THR A 193 6.32 -11.55 -18.57
CA THR A 193 5.28 -10.52 -18.41
C THR A 193 4.32 -10.53 -19.59
N ARG A 194 3.01 -10.49 -19.31
CA ARG A 194 1.93 -10.39 -20.29
C ARG A 194 1.06 -9.19 -19.92
N PHE A 195 1.07 -8.17 -20.75
CA PHE A 195 0.29 -6.94 -20.60
C PHE A 195 -0.81 -6.88 -21.67
N GLY A 196 -1.95 -6.26 -21.33
CA GLY A 196 -3.12 -6.19 -22.20
C GLY A 196 -3.89 -7.51 -22.25
N ASP A 197 -3.65 -8.43 -21.32
CA ASP A 197 -4.22 -9.77 -21.25
C ASP A 197 -5.08 -9.95 -19.98
N PRO A 198 -6.35 -9.53 -19.97
CA PRO A 198 -7.20 -9.68 -18.79
C PRO A 198 -7.43 -11.14 -18.41
N VAL A 199 -7.14 -11.52 -17.17
CA VAL A 199 -7.59 -12.78 -16.59
C VAL A 199 -9.07 -12.64 -16.23
N VAL A 200 -9.89 -13.54 -16.73
CA VAL A 200 -11.35 -13.53 -16.55
C VAL A 200 -11.86 -14.60 -15.59
N ALA A 201 -11.10 -15.68 -15.41
CA ALA A 201 -11.48 -16.76 -14.48
C ALA A 201 -10.24 -17.53 -13.98
N LEU A 202 -10.37 -18.08 -12.78
CA LEU A 202 -9.50 -19.12 -12.27
C LEU A 202 -9.97 -20.48 -12.80
N LEU A 203 -9.01 -21.33 -13.16
CA LEU A 203 -9.27 -22.73 -13.53
C LEU A 203 -8.90 -23.60 -12.34
N HIS A 204 -9.78 -24.55 -12.00
CA HIS A 204 -9.55 -25.48 -10.89
C HIS A 204 -10.18 -26.85 -11.17
N ASP A 205 -9.64 -27.88 -10.58
CA ASP A 205 -10.19 -29.24 -10.59
C ASP A 205 -9.99 -29.87 -9.21
N ARG A 206 -11.03 -30.54 -8.69
CA ARG A 206 -11.02 -31.28 -7.42
C ARG A 206 -10.41 -30.52 -6.24
N GLY A 207 -10.77 -29.23 -6.09
CA GLY A 207 -10.28 -28.39 -4.98
C GLY A 207 -8.86 -27.87 -5.16
N LYS A 208 -8.30 -27.93 -6.36
CA LYS A 208 -6.97 -27.46 -6.68
C LYS A 208 -6.97 -26.53 -7.88
N VAL A 209 -6.23 -25.42 -7.80
CA VAL A 209 -6.00 -24.53 -8.94
C VAL A 209 -5.23 -25.28 -10.04
N THR A 210 -5.62 -25.05 -11.29
CA THR A 210 -4.96 -25.60 -12.48
C THR A 210 -4.47 -24.52 -13.45
N GLY A 211 -4.82 -23.26 -13.20
CA GLY A 211 -4.41 -22.14 -14.03
C GLY A 211 -5.40 -21.00 -14.09
N VAL A 212 -5.32 -20.21 -15.16
CA VAL A 212 -6.21 -19.07 -15.42
C VAL A 212 -6.70 -19.07 -16.87
N SER A 213 -7.89 -18.50 -17.11
CA SER A 213 -8.43 -18.21 -18.45
C SER A 213 -8.26 -16.72 -18.74
N LEU A 214 -7.80 -16.40 -19.94
CA LEU A 214 -7.67 -15.04 -20.45
C LEU A 214 -8.88 -14.62 -21.26
N ALA A 215 -9.16 -13.32 -21.36
CA ALA A 215 -10.28 -12.79 -22.13
C ALA A 215 -10.24 -13.18 -23.61
N GLY A 216 -9.04 -13.38 -24.18
CA GLY A 216 -8.84 -13.86 -25.56
C GLY A 216 -9.13 -15.33 -25.76
N GLY A 217 -9.55 -16.08 -24.73
CA GLY A 217 -9.86 -17.52 -24.79
C GLY A 217 -8.64 -18.43 -24.58
N GLU A 218 -7.44 -17.90 -24.49
CA GLU A 218 -6.25 -18.66 -24.12
C GLU A 218 -6.29 -19.05 -22.63
N THR A 219 -5.68 -20.18 -22.29
CA THR A 219 -5.51 -20.63 -20.90
C THR A 219 -4.03 -20.74 -20.55
N LEU A 220 -3.67 -20.31 -19.35
CA LEU A 220 -2.34 -20.50 -18.79
C LEU A 220 -2.44 -21.55 -17.67
N THR A 221 -1.78 -22.69 -17.88
CA THR A 221 -1.69 -23.74 -16.86
C THR A 221 -0.73 -23.31 -15.77
N ALA A 222 -1.13 -23.51 -14.51
CA ALA A 222 -0.28 -23.19 -13.35
C ALA A 222 -0.64 -24.08 -12.17
N ALA A 223 0.38 -24.48 -11.39
CA ALA A 223 0.19 -25.17 -10.13
C ALA A 223 -0.21 -24.22 -9.00
N HIS A 224 0.18 -22.95 -9.12
CA HIS A 224 -0.17 -21.90 -8.16
C HIS A 224 -0.59 -20.62 -8.89
N VAL A 225 -1.61 -19.94 -8.34
CA VAL A 225 -2.07 -18.64 -8.82
C VAL A 225 -2.10 -17.67 -7.63
N ALA A 226 -1.36 -16.56 -7.76
CA ALA A 226 -1.37 -15.47 -6.80
C ALA A 226 -2.22 -14.30 -7.32
N ILE A 227 -3.34 -14.01 -6.66
CA ILE A 227 -4.21 -12.88 -7.01
C ILE A 227 -3.69 -11.61 -6.34
N ALA A 228 -3.15 -10.68 -7.15
CA ALA A 228 -2.73 -9.34 -6.77
C ALA A 228 -3.51 -8.26 -7.54
N ALA A 229 -4.77 -8.57 -7.89
CA ALA A 229 -5.60 -7.82 -8.82
C ALA A 229 -6.39 -6.65 -8.19
N GLY A 230 -5.97 -6.17 -7.00
CA GLY A 230 -6.55 -5.01 -6.33
C GLY A 230 -8.08 -5.07 -6.25
N ALA A 231 -8.77 -4.12 -6.86
CA ALA A 231 -10.23 -4.04 -6.83
C ALA A 231 -10.94 -5.21 -7.56
N TRP A 232 -10.28 -5.83 -8.52
CA TRP A 232 -10.85 -6.95 -9.30
C TRP A 232 -10.68 -8.32 -8.64
N ALA A 233 -9.97 -8.38 -7.52
CA ALA A 233 -9.57 -9.63 -6.88
C ALA A 233 -10.76 -10.50 -6.42
N GLU A 234 -11.80 -9.89 -5.85
CA GLU A 234 -13.00 -10.62 -5.40
C GLU A 234 -13.70 -11.34 -6.55
N ARG A 235 -13.82 -10.67 -7.72
CA ARG A 235 -14.44 -11.28 -8.92
C ARG A 235 -13.69 -12.52 -9.40
N LEU A 236 -12.35 -12.48 -9.34
CA LEU A 236 -11.54 -13.65 -9.68
C LEU A 236 -11.75 -14.79 -8.68
N GLY A 237 -11.81 -14.50 -7.39
CA GLY A 237 -12.15 -15.51 -6.38
C GLY A 237 -13.54 -16.11 -6.58
N MET A 238 -14.54 -15.29 -6.94
CA MET A 238 -15.90 -15.76 -7.23
C MET A 238 -15.93 -16.77 -8.38
N SER A 239 -15.09 -16.61 -9.41
CA SER A 239 -15.02 -17.54 -10.55
C SER A 239 -14.63 -18.96 -10.16
N ALA A 240 -14.00 -19.15 -9.02
CA ALA A 240 -13.60 -20.45 -8.48
C ALA A 240 -14.33 -20.84 -7.18
N GLY A 241 -15.42 -20.14 -6.82
CA GLY A 241 -16.16 -20.39 -5.59
C GLY A 241 -15.40 -20.06 -4.31
N ALA A 242 -14.32 -19.27 -4.42
CA ALA A 242 -13.46 -18.89 -3.29
C ALA A 242 -13.34 -17.36 -3.13
N PRO A 243 -14.45 -16.58 -3.09
CA PRO A 243 -14.36 -15.12 -2.89
C PRO A 243 -13.84 -14.79 -1.50
N LEU A 244 -13.17 -13.63 -1.40
CA LEU A 244 -12.91 -12.95 -0.14
C LEU A 244 -13.81 -11.71 -0.05
N PRO A 245 -14.28 -11.32 1.15
CA PRO A 245 -15.16 -10.17 1.34
C PRO A 245 -14.36 -8.85 1.22
N LEU A 246 -13.95 -8.51 0.00
CA LEU A 246 -13.17 -7.31 -0.27
C LEU A 246 -14.11 -6.14 -0.62
N ALA A 247 -13.73 -4.93 -0.21
CA ALA A 247 -14.46 -3.72 -0.50
C ALA A 247 -13.58 -2.71 -1.25
N PRO A 248 -13.74 -2.59 -2.58
CA PRO A 248 -13.15 -1.47 -3.30
C PRO A 248 -13.85 -0.17 -2.89
N MET A 249 -13.07 0.81 -2.47
CA MET A 249 -13.51 2.13 -2.04
C MET A 249 -12.92 3.20 -2.95
N ARG A 250 -13.76 4.05 -3.54
CA ARG A 250 -13.31 5.19 -4.33
C ARG A 250 -12.66 6.22 -3.42
N ARG A 251 -11.51 6.75 -3.85
CA ARG A 251 -10.74 7.77 -3.14
C ARG A 251 -10.27 8.82 -4.13
N HIS A 252 -10.54 10.10 -3.83
CA HIS A 252 -10.11 11.21 -4.67
C HIS A 252 -8.77 11.78 -4.24
N LEU A 253 -8.07 12.30 -5.25
CA LEU A 253 -6.88 13.12 -5.14
C LEU A 253 -7.10 14.40 -5.93
N VAL A 254 -6.71 15.52 -5.35
CA VAL A 254 -6.90 16.85 -5.89
C VAL A 254 -5.58 17.61 -5.84
N HIS A 255 -5.12 18.09 -6.98
CA HIS A 255 -3.98 18.99 -7.05
C HIS A 255 -4.49 20.42 -6.96
N LEU A 256 -4.19 21.09 -5.86
CA LEU A 256 -4.50 22.48 -5.60
C LEU A 256 -3.38 23.39 -6.07
N ASP A 257 -3.74 24.51 -6.70
CA ASP A 257 -2.81 25.51 -7.23
C ASP A 257 -2.46 26.53 -6.14
N GLY A 258 -1.18 26.71 -5.85
CA GLY A 258 -0.73 27.67 -4.86
C GLY A 258 0.75 27.47 -4.50
N GLU A 259 1.21 28.21 -3.51
CA GLU A 259 2.53 28.03 -2.93
C GLU A 259 2.44 27.24 -1.64
N ALA A 260 3.15 26.12 -1.55
CA ALA A 260 3.14 25.28 -0.36
C ALA A 260 3.53 26.09 0.88
N PRO A 261 2.76 26.02 1.99
CA PRO A 261 3.03 26.84 3.17
C PRO A 261 4.30 26.37 3.89
N SER A 262 4.92 27.30 4.65
CA SER A 262 6.10 27.02 5.44
C SER A 262 5.75 26.84 6.94
N PRO A 263 6.24 25.78 7.61
CA PRO A 263 7.06 24.69 7.06
C PRO A 263 6.30 23.80 6.10
N ALA A 264 6.97 23.31 5.06
CA ALA A 264 6.45 22.35 4.14
C ALA A 264 6.46 20.95 4.81
N LEU A 265 5.32 20.29 4.84
CA LEU A 265 5.15 18.99 5.50
C LEU A 265 3.99 18.20 4.87
N THR A 266 3.94 16.89 5.11
CA THR A 266 2.74 16.11 4.91
C THR A 266 1.83 16.25 6.11
N LEU A 267 0.59 16.71 5.92
CA LEU A 267 -0.41 16.77 6.98
C LEU A 267 -1.46 15.71 6.81
N TRP A 268 -1.88 15.10 7.91
CA TRP A 268 -3.07 14.24 7.97
C TRP A 268 -3.89 14.58 9.22
N ASP A 269 -5.09 15.12 9.02
CA ASP A 269 -6.02 15.36 10.13
C ASP A 269 -6.92 14.13 10.35
N LEU A 270 -7.04 13.70 11.58
CA LEU A 270 -7.81 12.52 11.98
C LEU A 270 -9.26 12.85 12.38
N SER A 271 -9.53 14.10 12.78
CA SER A 271 -10.86 14.54 13.21
C SER A 271 -11.73 15.01 12.05
N ALA A 272 -11.14 15.76 11.09
CA ALA A 272 -11.74 16.05 9.80
C ALA A 272 -10.88 15.35 8.72
N PRO A 273 -11.12 14.06 8.42
CA PRO A 273 -10.18 13.24 7.69
C PRO A 273 -9.81 13.83 6.34
N VAL A 274 -8.65 14.48 6.28
CA VAL A 274 -8.04 15.06 5.08
C VAL A 274 -6.54 14.89 5.21
N TYR A 275 -5.88 14.64 4.11
CA TYR A 275 -4.44 14.78 4.05
C TYR A 275 -4.01 15.61 2.85
N PHE A 276 -2.88 16.24 2.98
CA PHE A 276 -2.20 16.88 1.84
C PHE A 276 -0.69 16.89 2.04
N ARG A 277 0.02 17.04 0.95
CA ARG A 277 1.47 17.23 0.92
C ARG A 277 1.86 18.23 -0.16
N PRO A 278 3.06 18.82 -0.06
CA PRO A 278 3.61 19.62 -1.16
C PRO A 278 3.68 18.83 -2.48
N GLU A 279 3.33 19.48 -3.56
CA GLU A 279 3.46 18.98 -4.93
C GLU A 279 3.89 20.15 -5.83
N SER A 280 4.50 19.87 -6.98
CA SER A 280 4.99 20.89 -7.89
C SER A 280 3.91 21.93 -8.25
N GLY A 281 4.11 23.17 -7.79
CA GLY A 281 3.18 24.29 -7.99
C GLY A 281 1.93 24.20 -7.12
N GLY A 282 1.98 23.58 -5.94
CA GLY A 282 0.86 23.56 -5.02
C GLY A 282 0.87 22.45 -4.00
N LEU A 283 -0.30 21.86 -3.74
CA LEU A 283 -0.50 20.74 -2.82
C LEU A 283 -1.26 19.62 -3.51
N LEU A 284 -0.86 18.40 -3.24
CA LEU A 284 -1.68 17.22 -3.53
C LEU A 284 -2.47 16.84 -2.28
N ALA A 285 -3.79 16.94 -2.37
CA ALA A 285 -4.72 16.73 -1.27
C ALA A 285 -5.71 15.60 -1.53
N SER A 286 -6.29 15.04 -0.48
CA SER A 286 -7.39 14.08 -0.53
C SER A 286 -8.41 14.39 0.55
N PRO A 287 -9.71 14.41 0.22
CA PRO A 287 -10.77 14.51 1.23
C PRO A 287 -10.94 13.23 2.06
N CYS A 288 -10.11 12.23 1.89
CA CYS A 288 -10.27 10.93 2.55
C CYS A 288 -11.67 10.32 2.39
N ASP A 289 -12.34 10.57 1.26
CA ASP A 289 -13.63 9.95 0.93
C ASP A 289 -13.51 8.43 0.79
N GLU A 290 -14.54 7.71 1.17
CA GLU A 290 -14.62 6.25 1.04
C GLU A 290 -16.04 5.85 0.58
N VAL A 291 -16.22 5.85 -0.73
CA VAL A 291 -17.47 5.41 -1.35
C VAL A 291 -17.26 4.04 -1.98
N ARG A 292 -18.02 3.03 -1.53
CA ARG A 292 -17.96 1.68 -2.13
C ARG A 292 -18.25 1.77 -3.62
N SER A 293 -17.45 1.08 -4.41
CA SER A 293 -17.53 1.12 -5.87
C SER A 293 -17.28 -0.27 -6.44
N GLU A 294 -17.94 -0.56 -7.56
CA GLU A 294 -17.57 -1.71 -8.36
C GLU A 294 -16.17 -1.50 -8.99
N PRO A 295 -15.43 -2.59 -9.27
CA PRO A 295 -14.15 -2.51 -9.98
C PRO A 295 -14.31 -1.80 -11.33
N CYS A 296 -13.65 -0.64 -11.46
CA CYS A 296 -13.70 0.20 -12.67
C CYS A 296 -12.48 1.15 -12.68
N VAL A 297 -12.36 1.94 -13.73
CA VAL A 297 -11.54 3.16 -13.74
C VAL A 297 -12.42 4.30 -13.25
N PRO A 298 -12.31 4.74 -11.98
CA PRO A 298 -13.22 5.73 -11.44
C PRO A 298 -12.92 7.12 -12.01
N SER A 299 -13.97 7.88 -12.31
CA SER A 299 -13.91 9.31 -12.59
C SER A 299 -13.88 10.14 -11.32
N ALA A 300 -13.35 11.36 -11.41
CA ALA A 300 -13.49 12.35 -10.36
C ALA A 300 -14.96 12.80 -10.23
N ASP A 301 -15.35 13.14 -8.99
CA ASP A 301 -16.71 13.53 -8.63
C ASP A 301 -16.65 14.91 -7.94
N ALA A 302 -17.55 15.81 -8.33
CA ALA A 302 -17.59 17.17 -7.79
C ALA A 302 -17.84 17.20 -6.27
N SER A 303 -18.65 16.26 -5.75
CA SER A 303 -18.93 16.16 -4.31
C SER A 303 -17.67 15.91 -3.46
N ALA A 304 -16.63 15.32 -4.04
CA ALA A 304 -15.36 15.13 -3.34
C ALA A 304 -14.55 16.45 -3.26
N LEU A 305 -14.76 17.39 -4.18
CA LEU A 305 -14.15 18.71 -4.11
C LEU A 305 -14.84 19.54 -3.03
N ASP A 306 -16.16 19.48 -2.94
CA ASP A 306 -16.92 20.16 -1.90
C ASP A 306 -16.51 19.64 -0.51
N LEU A 307 -16.41 18.32 -0.36
CA LEU A 307 -15.94 17.69 0.87
C LEU A 307 -14.51 18.08 1.23
N LEU A 308 -13.62 18.19 0.24
CA LEU A 308 -12.25 18.65 0.46
C LEU A 308 -12.22 20.08 0.96
N ALA A 309 -12.97 20.98 0.33
CA ALA A 309 -13.07 22.39 0.73
C ALA A 309 -13.61 22.52 2.17
N GLU A 310 -14.69 21.80 2.51
CA GLU A 310 -15.27 21.77 3.86
C GLU A 310 -14.24 21.35 4.91
N ARG A 311 -13.48 20.31 4.66
CA ARG A 311 -12.46 19.80 5.59
C ARG A 311 -11.25 20.72 5.70
N LEU A 312 -10.80 21.29 4.59
CA LEU A 312 -9.70 22.25 4.59
C LEU A 312 -10.08 23.55 5.33
N GLU A 313 -11.34 24.02 5.22
CA GLU A 313 -11.82 25.19 5.96
C GLU A 313 -11.64 25.04 7.47
N GLN A 314 -11.80 23.83 7.99
CA GLN A 314 -11.63 23.54 9.43
C GLN A 314 -10.16 23.52 9.85
N ILE A 315 -9.22 23.23 8.94
CA ILE A 315 -7.82 22.94 9.28
C ILE A 315 -6.88 24.02 8.80
N ALA A 316 -7.07 24.50 7.57
CA ALA A 316 -6.22 25.47 6.89
C ALA A 316 -7.05 26.31 5.92
N PRO A 317 -7.88 27.26 6.41
CA PRO A 317 -8.87 27.99 5.59
C PRO A 317 -8.24 28.77 4.44
N ALA A 318 -7.01 29.23 4.58
CA ALA A 318 -6.29 29.88 3.51
C ALA A 318 -6.07 28.96 2.30
N ILE A 319 -5.93 27.65 2.51
CA ILE A 319 -5.74 26.63 1.46
C ILE A 319 -7.09 26.23 0.86
N ALA A 320 -8.18 26.28 1.63
CA ALA A 320 -9.52 25.92 1.15
C ALA A 320 -9.99 26.75 -0.06
N SER A 321 -9.48 27.97 -0.21
CA SER A 321 -9.80 28.88 -1.31
C SER A 321 -8.94 28.70 -2.56
N TRP A 322 -7.98 27.76 -2.58
CA TRP A 322 -7.08 27.57 -3.71
C TRP A 322 -7.79 26.94 -4.92
N GLY A 323 -7.34 27.33 -6.12
CA GLY A 323 -7.86 26.75 -7.35
C GLY A 323 -7.51 25.26 -7.49
N VAL A 324 -8.39 24.51 -8.14
CA VAL A 324 -8.15 23.10 -8.48
C VAL A 324 -7.48 23.02 -9.85
N ARG A 325 -6.25 22.52 -9.91
CA ARG A 325 -5.52 22.30 -11.16
C ARG A 325 -6.00 21.02 -11.86
N ARG A 326 -6.16 19.95 -11.11
CA ARG A 326 -6.69 18.65 -11.58
C ARG A 326 -7.20 17.82 -10.43
N SER A 327 -8.12 16.91 -10.74
CA SER A 327 -8.57 15.88 -9.80
C SER A 327 -8.69 14.54 -10.50
N TRP A 328 -8.52 13.48 -9.74
CA TRP A 328 -8.73 12.10 -10.21
C TRP A 328 -9.15 11.20 -9.05
N ALA A 329 -9.58 9.99 -9.37
CA ALA A 329 -9.91 9.00 -8.36
C ALA A 329 -9.19 7.68 -8.61
N CYS A 330 -9.06 6.88 -7.56
CA CYS A 330 -8.59 5.50 -7.61
C CYS A 330 -9.44 4.63 -6.68
N LEU A 331 -9.28 3.31 -6.77
CA LEU A 331 -9.95 2.36 -5.89
C LEU A 331 -8.97 1.81 -4.87
N ARG A 332 -9.23 2.03 -3.58
CA ARG A 332 -8.54 1.38 -2.48
C ARG A 332 -9.33 0.17 -2.05
N THR A 333 -8.72 -1.00 -2.03
CA THR A 333 -9.40 -2.24 -1.69
C THR A 333 -9.07 -2.64 -0.27
N PHE A 334 -10.09 -2.84 0.55
CA PHE A 334 -9.98 -3.21 1.96
C PHE A 334 -10.60 -4.56 2.23
N ALA A 335 -10.01 -5.31 3.16
CA ALA A 335 -10.70 -6.38 3.88
C ALA A 335 -11.59 -5.79 4.98
N PRO A 336 -12.57 -6.54 5.53
CA PRO A 336 -13.48 -6.03 6.57
C PRO A 336 -12.79 -5.52 7.82
N ASP A 337 -11.69 -6.15 8.21
CA ASP A 337 -10.84 -5.77 9.36
C ASP A 337 -9.80 -4.70 9.01
N ARG A 338 -9.80 -4.24 7.76
CA ARG A 338 -8.85 -3.27 7.18
C ARG A 338 -7.38 -3.71 7.20
N GLU A 339 -7.10 -4.97 7.55
CA GLU A 339 -5.75 -5.52 7.53
C GLU A 339 -5.43 -6.11 6.14
N LEU A 340 -4.14 -6.16 5.81
CA LEU A 340 -3.65 -6.73 4.56
C LEU A 340 -4.00 -8.22 4.47
N VAL A 341 -4.20 -8.74 3.26
CA VAL A 341 -4.46 -10.16 3.05
C VAL A 341 -3.35 -10.76 2.20
N VAL A 342 -2.54 -11.60 2.82
CA VAL A 342 -1.40 -12.29 2.18
C VAL A 342 -1.41 -13.75 2.59
N GLY A 343 -1.31 -14.66 1.61
CA GLY A 343 -1.13 -16.08 1.88
C GLY A 343 -2.08 -17.00 1.13
N ALA A 344 -1.99 -18.30 1.44
CA ALA A 344 -2.77 -19.36 0.79
C ALA A 344 -4.25 -19.32 1.18
N ASP A 345 -5.13 -19.55 0.19
CA ASP A 345 -6.55 -19.77 0.45
C ASP A 345 -6.76 -21.17 1.03
N PRO A 346 -7.40 -21.31 2.20
CA PRO A 346 -7.58 -22.64 2.81
C PRO A 346 -8.63 -23.51 2.12
N ARG A 347 -9.41 -22.98 1.18
CA ARG A 347 -10.50 -23.65 0.46
C ARG A 347 -10.06 -24.24 -0.88
N LEU A 348 -9.00 -23.68 -1.48
CA LEU A 348 -8.56 -24.03 -2.84
C LEU A 348 -7.04 -24.13 -2.90
N ASP A 349 -6.52 -25.36 -2.93
CA ASP A 349 -5.08 -25.61 -2.99
C ASP A 349 -4.45 -24.94 -4.21
N GLY A 350 -3.29 -24.29 -4.03
CA GLY A 350 -2.59 -23.53 -5.07
C GLY A 350 -3.13 -22.11 -5.30
N LEU A 351 -4.23 -21.68 -4.64
CA LEU A 351 -4.68 -20.30 -4.69
C LEU A 351 -4.03 -19.48 -3.58
N HIS A 352 -3.49 -18.31 -3.94
CA HIS A 352 -2.86 -17.37 -3.02
C HIS A 352 -3.42 -15.96 -3.21
N TRP A 353 -3.47 -15.21 -2.13
CA TRP A 353 -3.95 -13.83 -2.12
C TRP A 353 -2.83 -12.86 -1.75
N LEU A 354 -2.81 -11.72 -2.42
CA LEU A 354 -1.97 -10.57 -2.10
C LEU A 354 -2.79 -9.28 -2.37
N VAL A 355 -3.72 -9.01 -1.47
CA VAL A 355 -4.79 -8.02 -1.66
C VAL A 355 -5.08 -7.24 -0.37
N GLY A 356 -6.05 -6.34 -0.40
CA GLY A 356 -6.45 -5.60 0.79
C GLY A 356 -5.45 -4.56 1.25
N LEU A 357 -4.54 -4.07 0.38
CA LEU A 357 -3.51 -3.11 0.78
C LEU A 357 -4.07 -1.73 1.16
N GLY A 358 -5.34 -1.46 0.86
CA GLY A 358 -6.03 -0.24 1.23
C GLY A 358 -5.30 1.02 0.79
N GLY A 359 -4.95 1.87 1.76
CA GLY A 359 -4.15 3.09 1.56
C GLY A 359 -2.64 2.89 1.68
N ARG A 360 -2.16 1.71 2.10
CA ARG A 360 -0.79 1.44 2.52
C ARG A 360 0.12 0.84 1.43
N GLY A 361 -0.43 0.60 0.22
CA GLY A 361 0.28 -0.12 -0.84
C GLY A 361 1.69 0.37 -1.14
N MET A 362 1.91 1.67 -1.18
CA MET A 362 3.25 2.23 -1.44
C MET A 362 4.21 2.05 -0.26
N ASN A 363 3.70 2.05 0.97
CA ASN A 363 4.53 1.84 2.15
C ASN A 363 4.99 0.38 2.30
N VAL A 364 4.12 -0.58 1.99
CA VAL A 364 4.36 -2.01 2.29
C VAL A 364 4.56 -2.87 1.05
N GLY A 365 4.25 -2.34 -0.13
CA GLY A 365 4.07 -3.13 -1.35
C GLY A 365 5.32 -3.87 -1.83
N ALA A 366 6.52 -3.32 -1.61
CA ALA A 366 7.75 -4.01 -1.98
C ALA A 366 8.05 -5.22 -1.07
N ALA A 367 7.62 -5.19 0.19
CA ALA A 367 7.86 -6.28 1.15
C ALA A 367 6.78 -7.38 1.15
N VAL A 368 5.53 -7.06 0.81
CA VAL A 368 4.45 -8.06 0.88
C VAL A 368 4.65 -9.24 -0.07
N GLY A 369 5.30 -9.03 -1.21
CA GLY A 369 5.67 -10.10 -2.13
C GLY A 369 6.71 -11.05 -1.55
N GLU A 370 7.62 -10.56 -0.73
CA GLU A 370 8.60 -11.38 0.01
C GLU A 370 7.93 -12.28 1.05
N VAL A 371 6.88 -11.78 1.73
CA VAL A 371 6.06 -12.57 2.65
C VAL A 371 5.41 -13.74 1.91
N LEU A 372 4.75 -13.46 0.77
CA LEU A 372 4.11 -14.50 -0.03
C LEU A 372 5.12 -15.51 -0.58
N ALA A 373 6.27 -15.05 -1.07
CA ALA A 373 7.32 -15.92 -1.57
C ALA A 373 7.90 -16.83 -0.48
N ALA A 374 8.00 -16.33 0.76
CA ALA A 374 8.43 -17.14 1.89
C ALA A 374 7.42 -18.25 2.22
N GLU A 375 6.12 -17.95 2.21
CA GLU A 375 5.08 -18.96 2.43
C GLU A 375 5.06 -20.03 1.33
N LEU A 376 5.19 -19.63 0.06
CA LEU A 376 5.29 -20.57 -1.05
C LEU A 376 6.50 -21.51 -0.95
N ASP A 377 7.60 -21.03 -0.36
CA ASP A 377 8.80 -21.83 -0.09
C ASP A 377 8.68 -22.69 1.20
N GLY A 378 7.50 -22.71 1.82
CA GLY A 378 7.26 -23.43 3.06
C GLY A 378 7.89 -22.81 4.31
N ALA A 379 8.41 -21.59 4.21
CA ALA A 379 8.95 -20.84 5.33
C ALA A 379 7.85 -20.00 5.98
N ALA A 380 7.62 -20.17 7.28
CA ALA A 380 6.71 -19.29 8.01
C ALA A 380 7.33 -17.91 8.18
N HIS A 381 6.54 -16.87 7.93
CA HIS A 381 6.86 -15.49 8.24
C HIS A 381 6.11 -15.07 9.52
N GLY A 382 6.73 -14.27 10.39
CA GLY A 382 6.10 -13.86 11.67
C GLY A 382 4.77 -13.12 11.53
N LEU A 383 4.47 -12.58 10.34
CA LEU A 383 3.20 -11.94 10.03
C LEU A 383 2.19 -12.86 9.33
N SER A 384 2.57 -14.08 8.90
CA SER A 384 1.71 -14.95 8.11
C SER A 384 0.33 -15.17 8.74
N ARG A 385 0.28 -15.38 10.07
CA ARG A 385 -1.00 -15.58 10.77
C ARG A 385 -1.88 -14.33 10.76
N ALA A 386 -1.30 -13.16 10.98
CA ALA A 386 -2.05 -11.90 11.01
C ALA A 386 -2.57 -11.52 9.63
N LEU A 387 -1.82 -11.85 8.57
CA LEU A 387 -2.15 -11.52 7.19
C LEU A 387 -2.94 -12.61 6.47
N SER A 388 -3.07 -13.82 7.04
CA SER A 388 -3.70 -14.98 6.41
C SER A 388 -5.16 -14.71 5.98
N PRO A 389 -5.58 -15.09 4.77
CA PRO A 389 -6.98 -15.02 4.35
C PRO A 389 -7.92 -15.88 5.21
N ALA A 390 -7.42 -16.92 5.90
CA ALA A 390 -8.21 -17.78 6.77
C ALA A 390 -8.93 -17.02 7.89
N ARG A 391 -8.37 -15.91 8.37
CA ARG A 391 -8.99 -15.07 9.42
C ARG A 391 -10.33 -14.46 9.00
N LEU A 392 -10.50 -14.19 7.70
CA LEU A 392 -11.72 -13.58 7.15
C LEU A 392 -12.85 -14.61 6.97
N LEU A 393 -12.51 -15.90 6.87
CA LEU A 393 -13.46 -16.98 6.66
C LEU A 393 -14.04 -17.50 7.97
N ALA A 394 -13.30 -17.41 9.05
CA ALA A 394 -13.75 -17.80 10.39
C ALA A 394 -14.80 -16.85 10.99
N ALA A 395 -14.90 -15.60 10.50
CA ALA A 395 -15.86 -14.60 10.98
C ALA A 395 -17.26 -14.71 10.33
N SER A 396 -17.44 -15.61 9.36
CA SER A 396 -18.69 -15.76 8.59
C SER A 396 -19.52 -17.00 8.99
N SER A 397 -19.15 -17.70 10.08
CA SER A 397 -19.81 -18.89 10.60
C SER A 397 -20.62 -18.64 11.89
#